data_f8cd71d92f7e2671b312744a19052161
#
_entry.id   f8cd71d92f7e2671b312744a19052161
#
_cell.length_a   1.000
_cell.length_b   1.000
_cell.length_c   1.000
_cell.angle_alpha   90.00
_cell.angle_beta   90.00
_cell.angle_gamma   90.00
#
_symmetry.space_group_name_H-M   'P 1'
#
loop_
_entity.id
_entity.type
_entity.pdbx_description
1 polymer ?
#
loop_
_entity_poly.entity_id
_entity_poly.type
_entity_poly.pdbx_seq_one_letter_code
_entity_poly.pdbx_strand_id
1 'polypeptide(L)'
;GSGKSTTFKALLGLIHPDGGEIEVFGKKAEELKPEDKRKLGVVFADSGFSMYLTAAGVANIMKSIYPDFDRDEFLQQCRRFNLPTDKKIKEFSTGMKAKFKVLAALSHKAELLILDEPTVGLDVIARDEVLNMLREYMEENESSSILISSHISSDLESLCDDFYMIHAGKIILHEDTDVLLSDYAVLKVAEEEYEKLDQQYLIKIRKEAYGYRCLTNQKQFYMENYPDVVIENGKIDDLVVMMEEQV
;
A
#
# COMPACT_ATOMS: atom_id res chain seq x y z
N GLY A 1 15.65 3.14 -0.54
CA GLY A 1 14.87 2.71 -1.66
C GLY A 1 14.84 1.21 -1.89
N SER A 2 13.83 0.50 -1.35
CA SER A 2 13.70 -0.96 -1.53
C SER A 2 13.32 -1.40 -2.96
N GLY A 3 12.89 -0.46 -3.84
CA GLY A 3 12.46 -0.75 -5.22
C GLY A 3 10.96 -0.59 -5.50
N LYS A 4 10.10 -0.30 -4.52
CA LYS A 4 8.63 -0.17 -4.68
C LYS A 4 8.23 0.76 -5.83
N SER A 5 8.63 2.03 -5.77
CA SER A 5 8.29 3.01 -6.82
C SER A 5 8.89 2.66 -8.19
N THR A 6 10.04 1.98 -8.21
CA THR A 6 10.65 1.48 -9.46
C THR A 6 9.79 0.39 -10.07
N THR A 7 9.31 -0.56 -9.26
CA THR A 7 8.37 -1.61 -9.69
C THR A 7 7.08 -1.00 -10.26
N PHE A 8 6.49 -0.01 -9.56
CA PHE A 8 5.29 0.66 -10.04
C PHE A 8 5.51 1.39 -11.38
N LYS A 9 6.66 2.05 -11.54
CA LYS A 9 7.01 2.69 -12.81
C LYS A 9 7.21 1.68 -13.95
N ALA A 10 7.75 0.52 -13.65
CA ALA A 10 7.91 -0.57 -14.62
C ALA A 10 6.55 -1.15 -15.03
N LEU A 11 5.63 -1.39 -14.08
CA LEU A 11 4.24 -1.81 -14.35
C LEU A 11 3.50 -0.85 -15.28
N LEU A 12 3.76 0.44 -15.15
CA LEU A 12 3.15 1.49 -15.99
C LEU A 12 3.86 1.69 -17.33
N GLY A 13 4.92 0.92 -17.61
CA GLY A 13 5.74 1.10 -18.83
C GLY A 13 6.49 2.43 -18.87
N LEU A 14 6.72 3.08 -17.71
CA LEU A 14 7.48 4.34 -17.63
C LEU A 14 9.00 4.11 -17.61
N ILE A 15 9.42 2.91 -17.26
CA ILE A 15 10.80 2.44 -17.33
C ILE A 15 10.82 1.03 -17.91
N HIS A 16 11.88 0.69 -18.63
CA HIS A 16 12.07 -0.65 -19.20
C HIS A 16 12.96 -1.48 -18.27
N PRO A 17 12.56 -2.71 -17.89
CA PRO A 17 13.43 -3.62 -17.16
C PRO A 17 14.54 -4.16 -18.07
N ASP A 18 15.71 -4.48 -17.49
CA ASP A 18 16.81 -5.10 -18.22
C ASP A 18 16.51 -6.56 -18.59
N GLY A 19 15.48 -7.17 -18.01
CA GLY A 19 15.05 -8.53 -18.31
C GLY A 19 13.74 -8.89 -17.59
N GLY A 20 13.19 -10.05 -17.93
CA GLY A 20 11.89 -10.50 -17.44
C GLY A 20 10.73 -9.95 -18.28
N GLU A 21 9.52 -10.29 -17.87
CA GLU A 21 8.28 -9.82 -18.51
C GLU A 21 7.35 -9.22 -17.48
N ILE A 22 6.64 -8.18 -17.89
CA ILE A 22 5.63 -7.50 -17.07
C ILE A 22 4.33 -7.51 -17.85
N GLU A 23 3.28 -8.09 -17.26
CA GLU A 23 1.95 -8.11 -17.85
C GLU A 23 0.96 -7.33 -16.97
N VAL A 24 0.14 -6.52 -17.63
CA VAL A 24 -0.98 -5.78 -17.03
C VAL A 24 -2.20 -5.98 -17.92
N PHE A 25 -3.31 -6.41 -17.33
CA PHE A 25 -4.53 -6.79 -18.07
C PHE A 25 -4.30 -7.86 -19.15
N GLY A 26 -3.35 -8.81 -18.90
CA GLY A 26 -3.00 -9.87 -19.85
C GLY A 26 -2.24 -9.39 -21.09
N LYS A 27 -1.65 -8.18 -21.03
CA LYS A 27 -0.83 -7.60 -22.10
C LYS A 27 0.52 -7.18 -21.53
N LYS A 28 1.56 -7.21 -22.36
CA LYS A 28 2.86 -6.66 -21.97
C LYS A 28 2.73 -5.16 -21.67
N ALA A 29 3.37 -4.70 -20.59
CA ALA A 29 3.26 -3.30 -20.15
C ALA A 29 3.67 -2.29 -21.26
N GLU A 30 4.59 -2.68 -22.12
CA GLU A 30 5.05 -1.88 -23.26
C GLU A 30 4.00 -1.77 -24.38
N GLU A 31 3.07 -2.72 -24.46
CA GLU A 31 2.04 -2.83 -25.50
C GLU A 31 0.71 -2.20 -25.08
N LEU A 32 0.64 -1.63 -23.87
CA LEU A 32 -0.58 -0.98 -23.36
C LEU A 32 -0.96 0.23 -24.23
N LYS A 33 -2.12 0.13 -24.83
CA LYS A 33 -2.71 1.19 -25.66
C LYS A 33 -3.38 2.27 -24.77
N PRO A 34 -3.72 3.43 -25.34
CA PRO A 34 -4.45 4.47 -24.59
C PRO A 34 -5.74 3.97 -23.92
N GLU A 35 -6.45 3.02 -24.54
CA GLU A 35 -7.66 2.43 -23.99
C GLU A 35 -7.36 1.62 -22.72
N ASP A 36 -6.26 0.85 -22.71
CA ASP A 36 -5.83 0.07 -21.56
C ASP A 36 -5.36 1.01 -20.42
N LYS A 37 -4.62 2.07 -20.78
CA LYS A 37 -4.13 3.06 -19.82
C LYS A 37 -5.24 3.85 -19.13
N ARG A 38 -6.41 4.02 -19.78
CA ARG A 38 -7.58 4.64 -19.15
C ARG A 38 -8.18 3.82 -18.02
N LYS A 39 -7.87 2.51 -17.95
CA LYS A 39 -8.30 1.61 -16.87
C LYS A 39 -7.40 1.71 -15.63
N LEU A 40 -6.34 2.50 -15.70
CA LEU A 40 -5.38 2.68 -14.62
C LEU A 40 -5.66 3.98 -13.88
N GLY A 41 -5.81 3.91 -12.57
CA GLY A 41 -5.79 5.05 -11.67
C GLY A 41 -4.43 5.12 -10.97
N VAL A 42 -3.72 6.25 -11.09
CA VAL A 42 -2.32 6.32 -10.64
C VAL A 42 -2.10 7.51 -9.73
N VAL A 43 -1.49 7.27 -8.57
CA VAL A 43 -1.03 8.31 -7.64
C VAL A 43 0.43 8.04 -7.28
N PHE A 44 1.30 8.99 -7.63
CA PHE A 44 2.68 9.03 -7.13
C PHE A 44 2.90 10.26 -6.25
N ALA A 45 3.87 10.18 -5.34
CA ALA A 45 4.25 11.30 -4.49
C ALA A 45 4.57 12.56 -5.32
N ASP A 46 5.39 12.38 -6.37
CA ASP A 46 5.88 13.46 -7.23
C ASP A 46 4.97 13.77 -8.42
N SER A 47 3.87 13.04 -8.59
CA SER A 47 2.93 13.25 -9.70
C SER A 47 1.75 14.09 -9.26
N GLY A 48 1.06 14.68 -10.24
CA GLY A 48 -0.17 15.39 -9.99
C GLY A 48 -0.48 16.42 -11.07
N PHE A 49 -1.53 17.14 -10.82
CA PHE A 49 -1.98 18.21 -11.69
C PHE A 49 -1.16 19.49 -11.49
N SER A 50 -1.12 20.34 -12.51
CA SER A 50 -0.52 21.67 -12.34
C SER A 50 -1.12 22.40 -11.13
N MET A 51 -0.26 22.93 -10.29
CA MET A 51 -0.61 23.65 -9.07
C MET A 51 -1.45 24.92 -9.32
N TYR A 52 -1.52 25.38 -10.57
CA TYR A 52 -2.29 26.56 -10.98
C TYR A 52 -3.72 26.23 -11.45
N LEU A 53 -4.05 24.96 -11.63
CA LEU A 53 -5.40 24.51 -11.94
C LEU A 53 -6.30 24.57 -10.70
N THR A 54 -7.59 24.65 -10.94
CA THR A 54 -8.64 24.44 -9.94
C THR A 54 -9.18 23.02 -10.09
N ALA A 55 -9.92 22.50 -9.09
CA ALA A 55 -10.59 21.20 -9.23
C ALA A 55 -11.56 21.18 -10.42
N ALA A 56 -12.29 22.29 -10.65
CA ALA A 56 -13.14 22.43 -11.84
C ALA A 56 -12.35 22.40 -13.16
N GLY A 57 -11.15 22.99 -13.17
CA GLY A 57 -10.24 22.93 -14.32
C GLY A 57 -9.75 21.52 -14.60
N VAL A 58 -9.37 20.77 -13.54
CA VAL A 58 -8.99 19.37 -13.65
C VAL A 58 -10.16 18.52 -14.16
N ALA A 59 -11.38 18.73 -13.64
CA ALA A 59 -12.57 18.02 -14.09
C ALA A 59 -12.82 18.18 -15.61
N ASN A 60 -12.57 19.37 -16.16
CA ASN A 60 -12.69 19.60 -17.60
C ASN A 60 -11.63 18.81 -18.41
N ILE A 61 -10.39 18.73 -17.90
CA ILE A 61 -9.34 17.93 -18.52
C ILE A 61 -9.70 16.44 -18.46
N MET A 62 -10.11 15.95 -17.29
CA MET A 62 -10.52 14.55 -17.12
C MET A 62 -11.65 14.16 -18.07
N LYS A 63 -12.67 15.01 -18.25
CA LYS A 63 -13.76 14.79 -19.20
C LYS A 63 -13.29 14.65 -20.65
N SER A 64 -12.18 15.30 -21.02
CA SER A 64 -11.62 15.18 -22.38
C SER A 64 -10.80 13.90 -22.59
N ILE A 65 -10.31 13.30 -21.50
CA ILE A 65 -9.44 12.10 -21.55
C ILE A 65 -10.26 10.81 -21.34
N TYR A 66 -11.20 10.84 -20.41
CA TYR A 66 -12.01 9.69 -19.99
C TYR A 66 -13.46 9.87 -20.46
N PRO A 67 -13.92 9.07 -21.45
CA PRO A 67 -15.26 9.24 -22.05
C PRO A 67 -16.41 9.15 -21.03
N ASP A 68 -16.28 8.20 -20.08
CA ASP A 68 -17.31 7.88 -19.08
C ASP A 68 -17.16 8.70 -17.80
N PHE A 69 -16.23 9.66 -17.74
CA PHE A 69 -16.04 10.50 -16.57
C PHE A 69 -17.22 11.45 -16.35
N ASP A 70 -17.83 11.38 -15.17
CA ASP A 70 -18.88 12.30 -14.75
C ASP A 70 -18.29 13.50 -14.02
N ARG A 71 -18.29 14.64 -14.70
CA ARG A 71 -17.75 15.90 -14.18
C ARG A 71 -18.52 16.40 -12.96
N ASP A 72 -19.83 16.29 -12.98
CA ASP A 72 -20.67 16.86 -11.92
C ASP A 72 -20.62 15.99 -10.67
N GLU A 73 -20.59 14.68 -10.84
CA GLU A 73 -20.31 13.72 -9.76
C GLU A 73 -18.94 13.99 -9.13
N PHE A 74 -17.88 14.12 -9.92
CA PHE A 74 -16.55 14.45 -9.41
C PHE A 74 -16.53 15.73 -8.58
N LEU A 75 -17.18 16.79 -9.04
CA LEU A 75 -17.27 18.05 -8.30
C LEU A 75 -18.14 17.93 -7.04
N GLN A 76 -19.13 17.04 -7.04
CA GLN A 76 -19.90 16.72 -5.84
C GLN A 76 -19.04 15.98 -4.82
N GLN A 77 -18.26 15.01 -5.24
CA GLN A 77 -17.30 14.30 -4.37
C GLN A 77 -16.22 15.27 -3.84
N CYS A 78 -15.71 16.20 -4.64
CA CYS A 78 -14.84 17.25 -4.14
C CYS A 78 -15.46 18.01 -2.96
N ARG A 79 -16.72 18.42 -3.07
CA ARG A 79 -17.44 19.10 -1.98
C ARG A 79 -17.64 18.21 -0.76
N ARG A 80 -17.96 16.92 -0.97
CA ARG A 80 -18.10 15.92 0.12
C ARG A 80 -16.84 15.83 0.97
N PHE A 81 -15.67 15.86 0.32
CA PHE A 81 -14.37 15.78 0.99
C PHE A 81 -13.78 17.15 1.36
N ASN A 82 -14.59 18.21 1.38
CA ASN A 82 -14.19 19.57 1.70
C ASN A 82 -13.05 20.12 0.82
N LEU A 83 -13.06 19.76 -0.46
CA LEU A 83 -12.10 20.23 -1.45
C LEU A 83 -12.72 21.40 -2.24
N PRO A 84 -12.17 22.63 -2.15
CA PRO A 84 -12.68 23.77 -2.89
C PRO A 84 -12.59 23.55 -4.41
N THR A 85 -13.68 23.80 -5.12
CA THR A 85 -13.70 23.55 -6.57
C THR A 85 -13.18 24.72 -7.41
N ASP A 86 -13.13 25.90 -6.83
CA ASP A 86 -12.77 27.19 -7.44
C ASP A 86 -11.38 27.70 -7.06
N LYS A 87 -10.79 27.20 -5.97
CA LYS A 87 -9.42 27.55 -5.55
C LYS A 87 -8.38 26.76 -6.33
N LYS A 88 -7.21 27.36 -6.50
CA LYS A 88 -6.08 26.69 -7.13
C LYS A 88 -5.49 25.62 -6.23
N ILE A 89 -5.04 24.52 -6.80
CA ILE A 89 -4.44 23.38 -6.08
C ILE A 89 -3.26 23.80 -5.21
N LYS A 90 -2.50 24.85 -5.59
CA LYS A 90 -1.42 25.38 -4.75
C LYS A 90 -1.89 25.89 -3.38
N GLU A 91 -3.16 26.26 -3.26
CA GLU A 91 -3.78 26.79 -2.03
C GLU A 91 -4.31 25.66 -1.12
N PHE A 92 -4.29 24.42 -1.60
CA PHE A 92 -4.70 23.24 -0.84
C PHE A 92 -3.64 22.90 0.22
N SER A 93 -4.09 22.49 1.40
CA SER A 93 -3.23 21.85 2.41
C SER A 93 -2.63 20.54 1.86
N THR A 94 -1.64 19.97 2.55
CA THR A 94 -1.06 18.67 2.18
C THR A 94 -2.14 17.58 2.13
N GLY A 95 -3.00 17.50 3.16
CA GLY A 95 -4.11 16.55 3.19
C GLY A 95 -5.11 16.75 2.06
N MET A 96 -5.48 18.01 1.76
CA MET A 96 -6.36 18.32 0.62
C MET A 96 -5.75 17.89 -0.72
N LYS A 97 -4.44 18.08 -0.91
CA LYS A 97 -3.75 17.66 -2.14
C LYS A 97 -3.76 16.14 -2.29
N ALA A 98 -3.51 15.40 -1.21
CA ALA A 98 -3.53 13.95 -1.21
C ALA A 98 -4.94 13.42 -1.52
N LYS A 99 -5.96 13.87 -0.81
CA LYS A 99 -7.36 13.52 -1.08
C LYS A 99 -7.76 13.83 -2.53
N PHE A 100 -7.35 15.00 -3.04
CA PHE A 100 -7.66 15.39 -4.42
C PHE A 100 -7.01 14.47 -5.46
N LYS A 101 -5.73 14.07 -5.25
CA LYS A 101 -5.03 13.12 -6.14
C LYS A 101 -5.74 11.76 -6.14
N VAL A 102 -6.07 11.23 -4.96
CA VAL A 102 -6.76 9.95 -4.83
C VAL A 102 -8.15 10.04 -5.46
N LEU A 103 -8.94 11.06 -5.13
CA LEU A 103 -10.27 11.25 -5.73
C LEU A 103 -10.23 11.30 -7.26
N ALA A 104 -9.26 12.00 -7.83
CA ALA A 104 -9.10 12.03 -9.29
C ALA A 104 -8.76 10.66 -9.88
N ALA A 105 -7.93 9.86 -9.19
CA ALA A 105 -7.60 8.51 -9.63
C ALA A 105 -8.80 7.53 -9.56
N LEU A 106 -9.70 7.73 -8.59
CA LEU A 106 -10.91 6.92 -8.42
C LEU A 106 -12.01 7.28 -9.42
N SER A 107 -12.13 8.57 -9.78
CA SER A 107 -13.32 9.14 -10.43
C SER A 107 -13.58 8.71 -11.88
N HIS A 108 -12.67 7.98 -12.51
CA HIS A 108 -12.85 7.45 -13.86
C HIS A 108 -13.07 5.92 -13.89
N LYS A 109 -13.41 5.33 -12.74
CA LYS A 109 -13.72 3.89 -12.57
C LYS A 109 -12.57 2.99 -13.03
N ALA A 110 -11.38 3.25 -12.49
CA ALA A 110 -10.18 2.48 -12.79
C ALA A 110 -10.34 1.00 -12.40
N GLU A 111 -9.95 0.08 -13.28
CA GLU A 111 -9.90 -1.36 -12.96
C GLU A 111 -8.69 -1.70 -12.07
N LEU A 112 -7.58 -0.95 -12.19
CA LEU A 112 -6.40 -1.09 -11.35
C LEU A 112 -5.92 0.28 -10.86
N LEU A 113 -5.85 0.42 -9.54
CA LEU A 113 -5.26 1.58 -8.88
C LEU A 113 -3.82 1.26 -8.48
N ILE A 114 -2.88 2.14 -8.82
CA ILE A 114 -1.47 2.06 -8.42
C ILE A 114 -1.15 3.29 -7.59
N LEU A 115 -0.98 3.10 -6.28
CA LEU A 115 -0.86 4.17 -5.31
C LEU A 115 0.49 4.08 -4.58
N ASP A 116 1.39 5.01 -4.87
CA ASP A 116 2.71 5.07 -4.24
C ASP A 116 2.69 6.06 -3.08
N GLU A 117 2.70 5.52 -1.86
CA GLU A 117 2.70 6.27 -0.59
C GLU A 117 1.58 7.33 -0.49
N PRO A 118 0.29 7.00 -0.74
CA PRO A 118 -0.78 7.99 -0.86
C PRO A 118 -1.08 8.73 0.46
N THR A 119 -0.67 8.20 1.61
CA THR A 119 -0.95 8.73 2.95
C THR A 119 0.26 9.39 3.61
N VAL A 120 1.41 9.41 2.91
CA VAL A 120 2.65 9.94 3.47
C VAL A 120 2.53 11.43 3.84
N GLY A 121 2.98 11.79 5.05
CA GLY A 121 2.98 13.16 5.54
C GLY A 121 1.59 13.73 5.86
N LEU A 122 0.57 12.89 5.95
CA LEU A 122 -0.77 13.27 6.38
C LEU A 122 -0.90 13.16 7.90
N ASP A 123 -1.71 14.05 8.47
CA ASP A 123 -2.20 13.87 9.83
C ASP A 123 -3.20 12.70 9.90
N VAL A 124 -3.53 12.27 11.12
CA VAL A 124 -4.37 11.09 11.36
C VAL A 124 -5.74 11.21 10.68
N ILE A 125 -6.34 12.40 10.67
CA ILE A 125 -7.69 12.63 10.12
C ILE A 125 -7.64 12.54 8.59
N ALA A 126 -6.74 13.28 7.96
CA ALA A 126 -6.60 13.26 6.50
C ALA A 126 -6.21 11.86 5.97
N ARG A 127 -5.40 11.12 6.75
CA ARG A 127 -5.01 9.75 6.43
C ARG A 127 -6.22 8.81 6.47
N ASP A 128 -7.02 8.86 7.54
CA ASP A 128 -8.22 8.03 7.67
C ASP A 128 -9.24 8.34 6.56
N GLU A 129 -9.43 9.62 6.23
CA GLU A 129 -10.28 10.03 5.10
C GLU A 129 -9.81 9.40 3.77
N VAL A 130 -8.50 9.39 3.49
CA VAL A 130 -7.95 8.75 2.27
C VAL A 130 -8.19 7.25 2.27
N LEU A 131 -7.94 6.56 3.39
CA LEU A 131 -8.18 5.11 3.50
C LEU A 131 -9.67 4.78 3.34
N ASN A 132 -10.56 5.59 3.89
CA ASN A 132 -12.01 5.41 3.74
C ASN A 132 -12.45 5.61 2.28
N MET A 133 -11.90 6.59 1.56
CA MET A 133 -12.15 6.74 0.12
C MET A 133 -11.78 5.48 -0.67
N LEU A 134 -10.67 4.83 -0.32
CA LEU A 134 -10.23 3.60 -0.98
C LEU A 134 -11.14 2.42 -0.64
N ARG A 135 -11.56 2.26 0.62
CA ARG A 135 -12.50 1.21 1.04
C ARG A 135 -13.87 1.36 0.35
N GLU A 136 -14.46 2.55 0.40
CA GLU A 136 -15.72 2.86 -0.29
C GLU A 136 -15.62 2.52 -1.79
N TYR A 137 -14.50 2.88 -2.42
CA TYR A 137 -14.29 2.57 -3.83
C TYR A 137 -14.26 1.06 -4.11
N MET A 138 -13.59 0.26 -3.29
CA MET A 138 -13.52 -1.19 -3.44
C MET A 138 -14.87 -1.86 -3.21
N GLU A 139 -15.66 -1.36 -2.24
CA GLU A 139 -17.02 -1.84 -1.98
C GLU A 139 -17.97 -1.58 -3.16
N GLU A 140 -17.81 -0.43 -3.84
CA GLU A 140 -18.63 -0.05 -4.99
C GLU A 140 -18.18 -0.69 -6.31
N ASN A 141 -16.92 -1.17 -6.39
CA ASN A 141 -16.29 -1.65 -7.63
C ASN A 141 -15.57 -2.98 -7.42
N GLU A 142 -16.33 -4.06 -7.20
CA GLU A 142 -15.84 -5.42 -6.88
C GLU A 142 -14.83 -5.99 -7.89
N SER A 143 -14.84 -5.52 -9.15
CA SER A 143 -13.90 -5.96 -10.20
C SER A 143 -12.59 -5.17 -10.22
N SER A 144 -12.46 -4.15 -9.39
CA SER A 144 -11.25 -3.33 -9.31
C SER A 144 -10.23 -3.91 -8.34
N SER A 145 -8.97 -3.54 -8.52
CA SER A 145 -7.88 -3.93 -7.63
C SER A 145 -7.04 -2.71 -7.25
N ILE A 146 -6.47 -2.73 -6.05
CA ILE A 146 -5.55 -1.71 -5.57
C ILE A 146 -4.18 -2.33 -5.33
N LEU A 147 -3.15 -1.78 -5.96
CA LEU A 147 -1.75 -2.00 -5.64
C LEU A 147 -1.22 -0.75 -4.93
N ILE A 148 -0.98 -0.86 -3.64
CA ILE A 148 -0.58 0.26 -2.79
C ILE A 148 0.78 0.02 -2.15
N SER A 149 1.62 1.04 -2.07
CA SER A 149 2.79 1.04 -1.21
C SER A 149 2.56 1.96 -0.02
N SER A 150 3.03 1.54 1.14
CA SER A 150 3.09 2.36 2.35
C SER A 150 4.27 1.94 3.22
N HIS A 151 4.83 2.89 3.96
CA HIS A 151 5.73 2.61 5.07
C HIS A 151 4.99 2.69 6.43
N ILE A 152 3.67 2.86 6.40
CA ILE A 152 2.80 2.86 7.56
C ILE A 152 2.03 1.53 7.55
N SER A 153 2.48 0.58 8.36
CA SER A 153 1.97 -0.79 8.35
C SER A 153 0.49 -0.89 8.63
N SER A 154 -0.03 -0.06 9.52
CA SER A 154 -1.46 -0.04 9.85
C SER A 154 -2.36 0.37 8.68
N ASP A 155 -1.85 1.07 7.65
CA ASP A 155 -2.61 1.32 6.42
C ASP A 155 -2.82 0.01 5.66
N LEU A 156 -1.74 -0.78 5.53
CA LEU A 156 -1.74 -2.05 4.82
C LEU A 156 -2.59 -3.09 5.56
N GLU A 157 -2.42 -3.21 6.88
CA GLU A 157 -3.20 -4.12 7.74
C GLU A 157 -4.71 -3.88 7.65
N SER A 158 -5.11 -2.63 7.39
CA SER A 158 -6.53 -2.24 7.37
C SER A 158 -7.17 -2.24 5.99
N LEU A 159 -6.38 -2.35 4.91
CA LEU A 159 -6.85 -2.17 3.54
C LEU A 159 -6.52 -3.34 2.61
N CYS A 160 -5.42 -4.07 2.84
CA CYS A 160 -4.88 -5.02 1.89
C CYS A 160 -5.20 -6.46 2.27
N ASP A 161 -5.58 -7.28 1.29
CA ASP A 161 -5.75 -8.72 1.43
C ASP A 161 -4.40 -9.44 1.36
N ASP A 162 -3.51 -9.00 0.46
CA ASP A 162 -2.18 -9.55 0.21
C ASP A 162 -1.08 -8.58 0.59
N PHE A 163 -0.01 -9.11 1.18
CA PHE A 163 1.17 -8.35 1.57
C PHE A 163 2.44 -8.85 0.87
N TYR A 164 3.17 -7.93 0.27
CA TYR A 164 4.48 -8.17 -0.35
C TYR A 164 5.54 -7.32 0.32
N MET A 165 6.58 -7.95 0.87
CA MET A 165 7.72 -7.24 1.42
C MET A 165 8.87 -7.21 0.41
N ILE A 166 9.31 -6.01 0.04
CA ILE A 166 10.43 -5.79 -0.89
C ILE A 166 11.63 -5.23 -0.12
N HIS A 167 12.74 -5.95 -0.16
CA HIS A 167 14.02 -5.50 0.41
C HIS A 167 15.14 -5.64 -0.62
N ALA A 168 15.96 -4.59 -0.79
CA ALA A 168 17.09 -4.56 -1.75
C ALA A 168 16.70 -5.04 -3.17
N GLY A 169 15.52 -4.68 -3.66
CA GLY A 169 15.03 -5.05 -4.99
C GLY A 169 14.51 -6.49 -5.14
N LYS A 170 14.36 -7.21 -4.04
CA LYS A 170 13.84 -8.59 -4.04
C LYS A 170 12.58 -8.67 -3.19
N ILE A 171 11.62 -9.49 -3.63
CA ILE A 171 10.50 -9.90 -2.77
C ILE A 171 11.06 -10.94 -1.79
N ILE A 172 11.01 -10.62 -0.50
CA ILE A 172 11.50 -11.48 0.58
C ILE A 172 10.38 -12.14 1.37
N LEU A 173 9.15 -11.65 1.24
CA LEU A 173 7.95 -12.23 1.82
C LEU A 173 6.75 -11.92 0.90
N HIS A 174 5.88 -12.90 0.71
CA HIS A 174 4.53 -12.73 0.20
C HIS A 174 3.61 -13.59 1.04
N GLU A 175 2.58 -13.00 1.60
CA GLU A 175 1.62 -13.67 2.46
C GLU A 175 0.27 -12.95 2.45
N ASP A 176 -0.79 -13.68 2.72
CA ASP A 176 -2.10 -13.16 3.04
C ASP A 176 -2.05 -12.32 4.33
N THR A 177 -2.67 -11.16 4.34
CA THR A 177 -2.63 -10.24 5.49
C THR A 177 -3.29 -10.86 6.73
N ASP A 178 -4.38 -11.61 6.58
CA ASP A 178 -5.04 -12.29 7.69
C ASP A 178 -4.14 -13.36 8.30
N VAL A 179 -3.40 -14.11 7.46
CA VAL A 179 -2.39 -15.09 7.92
C VAL A 179 -1.25 -14.39 8.66
N LEU A 180 -0.76 -13.26 8.16
CA LEU A 180 0.27 -12.47 8.86
C LEU A 180 -0.20 -12.03 10.26
N LEU A 181 -1.44 -11.61 10.38
CA LEU A 181 -1.99 -11.11 11.65
C LEU A 181 -2.38 -12.22 12.62
N SER A 182 -2.77 -13.42 12.12
CA SER A 182 -3.20 -14.55 12.95
C SER A 182 -2.06 -15.47 13.36
N ASP A 183 -1.21 -15.87 12.42
CA ASP A 183 -0.28 -16.99 12.58
C ASP A 183 1.15 -16.55 12.89
N TYR A 184 1.50 -15.31 12.49
CA TYR A 184 2.82 -14.78 12.81
C TYR A 184 2.85 -14.21 14.23
N ALA A 185 3.99 -14.39 14.89
CA ALA A 185 4.23 -13.86 16.23
C ALA A 185 5.71 -13.60 16.48
N VAL A 186 5.97 -12.73 17.42
CA VAL A 186 7.29 -12.49 17.96
C VAL A 186 7.37 -13.07 19.36
N LEU A 187 8.26 -14.06 19.55
CA LEU A 187 8.55 -14.66 20.83
C LEU A 187 9.66 -13.86 21.51
N LYS A 188 9.49 -13.53 22.78
CA LYS A 188 10.55 -12.97 23.64
C LYS A 188 10.96 -14.04 24.63
N VAL A 189 12.19 -14.53 24.49
CA VAL A 189 12.67 -15.73 25.17
C VAL A 189 13.93 -15.41 25.96
N ALA A 190 13.98 -15.74 27.25
CA ALA A 190 15.19 -15.61 28.05
C ALA A 190 16.29 -16.58 27.55
N GLU A 191 17.56 -16.27 27.78
CA GLU A 191 18.69 -17.06 27.26
C GLU A 191 18.62 -18.53 27.74
N GLU A 192 18.21 -18.78 28.98
CA GLU A 192 18.08 -20.12 29.56
C GLU A 192 16.89 -20.93 29.00
N GLU A 193 15.86 -20.25 28.54
CA GLU A 193 14.65 -20.87 27.96
C GLU A 193 14.83 -21.11 26.46
N TYR A 194 15.63 -20.30 25.79
CA TYR A 194 15.90 -20.42 24.36
C TYR A 194 16.55 -21.77 23.98
N GLU A 195 17.42 -22.34 24.85
CA GLU A 195 18.02 -23.64 24.63
C GLU A 195 17.01 -24.80 24.70
N LYS A 196 15.84 -24.59 25.35
CA LYS A 196 14.76 -25.56 25.49
C LYS A 196 13.67 -25.39 24.44
N LEU A 197 13.71 -24.26 23.72
CA LEU A 197 12.71 -23.93 22.72
C LEU A 197 12.91 -24.79 21.46
N ASP A 198 11.83 -25.34 20.92
CA ASP A 198 11.88 -25.92 19.58
C ASP A 198 12.10 -24.82 18.54
N GLN A 199 13.23 -24.91 17.85
CA GLN A 199 13.65 -23.89 16.89
C GLN A 199 13.19 -24.21 15.45
N GLN A 200 12.52 -25.33 15.23
CA GLN A 200 12.12 -25.81 13.89
C GLN A 200 11.24 -24.80 13.15
N TYR A 201 10.39 -24.09 13.87
CA TYR A 201 9.43 -23.14 13.30
C TYR A 201 9.84 -21.69 13.47
N LEU A 202 11.10 -21.41 13.83
CA LEU A 202 11.63 -20.07 13.91
C LEU A 202 12.13 -19.61 12.53
N ILE A 203 11.56 -18.53 12.02
CA ILE A 203 11.91 -17.92 10.73
C ILE A 203 13.15 -17.06 10.88
N LYS A 204 13.22 -16.27 11.96
CA LYS A 204 14.33 -15.36 12.28
C LYS A 204 14.58 -15.35 13.78
N ILE A 205 15.83 -15.19 14.15
CA ILE A 205 16.28 -15.15 15.53
C ILE A 205 17.21 -13.96 15.68
N ARG A 206 16.97 -13.13 16.68
CA ARG A 206 17.81 -12.00 17.05
C ARG A 206 18.19 -12.09 18.53
N LYS A 207 19.48 -11.98 18.81
CA LYS A 207 19.96 -11.87 20.20
C LYS A 207 19.81 -10.43 20.66
N GLU A 208 19.14 -10.23 21.79
CA GLU A 208 18.99 -8.95 22.47
C GLU A 208 19.67 -8.95 23.85
N ALA A 209 19.70 -7.81 24.53
CA ALA A 209 20.37 -7.68 25.81
C ALA A 209 19.79 -8.62 26.91
N TYR A 210 18.54 -9.04 26.76
CA TYR A 210 17.79 -9.82 27.76
C TYR A 210 17.39 -11.23 27.27
N GLY A 211 17.98 -11.72 26.18
CA GLY A 211 17.68 -13.01 25.60
C GLY A 211 17.53 -12.96 24.09
N TYR A 212 16.47 -13.58 23.57
CA TYR A 212 16.24 -13.72 22.14
C TYR A 212 14.86 -13.21 21.75
N ARG A 213 14.81 -12.55 20.62
CA ARG A 213 13.59 -12.19 19.92
C ARG A 213 13.49 -13.08 18.69
N CYS A 214 12.43 -13.88 18.59
CA CYS A 214 12.27 -14.89 17.54
C CYS A 214 10.98 -14.67 16.79
N LEU A 215 11.05 -14.65 15.45
CA LEU A 215 9.91 -14.59 14.57
C LEU A 215 9.47 -16.00 14.20
N THR A 216 8.18 -16.26 14.29
CA THR A 216 7.55 -17.53 13.86
C THR A 216 6.29 -17.26 13.06
N ASN A 217 5.89 -18.21 12.21
CA ASN A 217 4.57 -18.31 11.60
C ASN A 217 3.75 -19.48 12.18
N GLN A 218 4.13 -19.97 13.34
CA GLN A 218 3.46 -21.05 14.06
C GLN A 218 3.12 -20.60 15.49
N LYS A 219 2.46 -19.45 15.59
CA LYS A 219 2.07 -18.83 16.87
C LYS A 219 1.34 -19.81 17.78
N GLN A 220 0.35 -20.54 17.23
CA GLN A 220 -0.46 -21.48 17.99
C GLN A 220 0.38 -22.61 18.61
N PHE A 221 1.34 -23.15 17.85
CA PHE A 221 2.26 -24.17 18.35
C PHE A 221 3.02 -23.69 19.59
N TYR A 222 3.58 -22.48 19.55
CA TYR A 222 4.32 -21.95 20.70
C TYR A 222 3.41 -21.60 21.88
N MET A 223 2.20 -21.11 21.63
CA MET A 223 1.21 -20.87 22.69
C MET A 223 0.84 -22.16 23.46
N GLU A 224 0.70 -23.29 22.75
CA GLU A 224 0.29 -24.55 23.35
C GLU A 224 1.44 -25.28 24.06
N ASN A 225 2.66 -25.19 23.52
CA ASN A 225 3.79 -25.98 24.01
C ASN A 225 4.74 -25.20 24.95
N TYR A 226 4.67 -23.85 24.93
CA TYR A 226 5.57 -22.98 25.70
C TYR A 226 4.78 -21.85 26.40
N PRO A 227 3.91 -22.17 27.37
CA PRO A 227 3.00 -21.20 27.99
C PRO A 227 3.71 -20.09 28.78
N ASP A 228 4.97 -20.32 29.19
CA ASP A 228 5.77 -19.32 29.92
C ASP A 228 6.50 -18.33 29.00
N VAL A 229 6.53 -18.57 27.70
CA VAL A 229 7.16 -17.69 26.72
C VAL A 229 6.25 -16.51 26.42
N VAL A 230 6.80 -15.31 26.44
CA VAL A 230 6.05 -14.10 26.05
C VAL A 230 5.88 -14.08 24.54
N ILE A 231 4.63 -14.15 24.10
CA ILE A 231 4.26 -14.18 22.68
C ILE A 231 3.50 -12.89 22.35
N GLU A 232 4.09 -12.07 21.50
CA GLU A 232 3.44 -10.87 20.95
C GLU A 232 2.84 -11.17 19.59
N ASN A 233 1.62 -10.71 19.34
CA ASN A 233 1.02 -10.83 18.01
C ASN A 233 1.93 -10.18 16.97
N GLY A 234 2.15 -10.84 15.86
CA GLY A 234 2.89 -10.29 14.74
C GLY A 234 2.17 -9.07 14.18
N LYS A 235 2.90 -7.95 14.13
CA LYS A 235 2.51 -6.77 13.37
C LYS A 235 3.40 -6.69 12.15
N ILE A 236 2.92 -6.10 11.08
CA ILE A 236 3.75 -5.91 9.89
C ILE A 236 5.04 -5.16 10.25
N ASP A 237 5.01 -4.17 11.16
CA ASP A 237 6.20 -3.46 11.64
C ASP A 237 7.24 -4.41 12.25
N ASP A 238 6.82 -5.37 13.08
CA ASP A 238 7.71 -6.35 13.71
C ASP A 238 8.33 -7.29 12.69
N LEU A 239 7.54 -7.72 11.70
CA LEU A 239 8.01 -8.51 10.56
C LEU A 239 9.08 -7.75 9.77
N VAL A 240 8.80 -6.50 9.42
CA VAL A 240 9.74 -5.64 8.70
C VAL A 240 11.05 -5.52 9.45
N VAL A 241 11.01 -5.18 10.74
CA VAL A 241 12.22 -5.05 11.60
C VAL A 241 12.98 -6.36 11.68
N MET A 242 12.30 -7.50 11.85
CA MET A 242 12.95 -8.80 11.98
C MET A 242 13.52 -9.32 10.65
N MET A 243 12.89 -8.98 9.52
CA MET A 243 13.28 -9.46 8.19
C MET A 243 14.32 -8.56 7.50
N GLU A 244 14.34 -7.25 7.75
CA GLU A 244 15.28 -6.31 7.12
C GLU A 244 16.71 -6.39 7.71
N GLU A 245 16.87 -6.77 8.95
CA GLU A 245 18.20 -6.89 9.58
C GLU A 245 18.91 -8.18 9.18
N GLN A 246 19.36 -8.23 7.93
CA GLN A 246 20.42 -9.12 7.42
C GLN A 246 21.49 -8.28 6.72
N VAL A 247 22.43 -7.79 7.49
CA VAL A 247 23.84 -7.69 7.03
C VAL A 247 24.75 -7.86 8.24
#